data_f06291df493f1a4b342042f3ecf8295e
#
_entry.id   f06291df493f1a4b342042f3ecf8295e
#
_cell.length_a   1.000
_cell.length_b   1.000
_cell.length_c   1.000
_cell.angle_alpha   90.00
_cell.angle_beta   90.00
_cell.angle_gamma   90.00
#
_symmetry.space_group_name_H-M   'P 1'
#
loop_
_entity.id
_entity.type
_entity.pdbx_description
1 polymer ?
#
loop_
_entity_poly.entity_id
_entity_poly.type
_entity_poly.pdbx_seq_one_letter_code
_entity_poly.pdbx_strand_id
1 'polypeptide(L)'
;MLGKNDFYSMKKNGEAISMVTVYDSAFARMAEAAKIDMLLVGDSAANTMLGMDRTAGISMEAMCLFTSAVKRGAPNSYIVSDMPYGSDTEPELALQNATKLLEAGAHAVKIEGLPLKSLEALREKKIEIVGHLGLLPRANADCRRIYSPRDFFPERIWNMLQNNCAGLKAV
;
A
#
# COMPACT_ATOMS: atom_id res chain seq x y z
N MET A 1 0.19 0.80 -19.69
CA MET A 1 0.17 0.74 -18.20
C MET A 1 0.23 2.17 -17.67
N LEU A 2 -0.68 2.53 -16.76
CA LEU A 2 -0.61 3.80 -16.06
C LEU A 2 0.60 3.81 -15.12
N GLY A 3 1.14 4.99 -14.86
CA GLY A 3 2.23 5.19 -13.91
C GLY A 3 1.94 6.35 -12.98
N LYS A 4 2.87 6.65 -12.07
CA LYS A 4 2.74 7.70 -11.05
C LYS A 4 2.26 9.03 -11.60
N ASN A 5 2.84 9.48 -12.72
CA ASN A 5 2.50 10.79 -13.30
C ASN A 5 1.07 10.82 -13.85
N ASP A 6 0.56 9.69 -14.34
CA ASP A 6 -0.82 9.59 -14.82
C ASP A 6 -1.78 9.76 -13.63
N PHE A 7 -1.51 9.10 -12.49
CA PHE A 7 -2.33 9.23 -11.27
C PHE A 7 -2.33 10.66 -10.72
N TYR A 8 -1.19 11.36 -10.76
CA TYR A 8 -1.16 12.77 -10.39
C TYR A 8 -1.99 13.64 -11.34
N SER A 9 -1.95 13.34 -12.64
CA SER A 9 -2.74 14.06 -13.63
C SER A 9 -4.24 13.80 -13.44
N MET A 10 -4.65 12.54 -13.24
CA MET A 10 -6.03 12.17 -12.93
C MET A 10 -6.53 12.90 -11.69
N LYS A 11 -5.76 12.87 -10.60
CA LYS A 11 -6.11 13.60 -9.36
C LYS A 11 -6.27 15.10 -9.61
N LYS A 12 -5.35 15.71 -10.36
CA LYS A 12 -5.40 17.15 -10.68
C LYS A 12 -6.63 17.52 -11.51
N ASN A 13 -7.05 16.61 -12.39
CA ASN A 13 -8.21 16.79 -13.26
C ASN A 13 -9.53 16.43 -12.57
N GLY A 14 -9.51 15.93 -11.33
CA GLY A 14 -10.71 15.46 -10.62
C GLY A 14 -11.25 14.12 -11.15
N GLU A 15 -10.42 13.35 -11.86
CA GLU A 15 -10.75 12.02 -12.34
C GLU A 15 -10.61 11.00 -11.20
N ALA A 16 -11.59 10.10 -11.07
CA ALA A 16 -11.54 9.05 -10.07
C ALA A 16 -10.47 8.01 -10.43
N ILE A 17 -9.71 7.54 -9.43
CA ILE A 17 -8.75 6.46 -9.56
C ILE A 17 -9.35 5.23 -8.88
N SER A 18 -9.55 4.15 -9.64
CA SER A 18 -10.04 2.88 -9.13
C SER A 18 -8.91 2.03 -8.59
N MET A 19 -9.11 1.43 -7.39
CA MET A 19 -8.18 0.46 -6.82
C MET A 19 -8.95 -0.73 -6.28
N VAL A 20 -8.46 -1.94 -6.56
CA VAL A 20 -9.04 -3.18 -6.02
C VAL A 20 -7.95 -4.06 -5.42
N THR A 21 -8.28 -4.72 -4.31
CA THR A 21 -7.39 -5.70 -3.67
C THR A 21 -7.50 -7.05 -4.37
N VAL A 22 -6.35 -7.63 -4.73
CA VAL A 22 -6.24 -8.93 -5.41
C VAL A 22 -5.04 -9.72 -4.87
N TYR A 23 -5.14 -11.05 -4.87
CA TYR A 23 -4.11 -11.90 -4.29
C TYR A 23 -3.64 -13.04 -5.21
N ASP A 24 -4.34 -13.29 -6.31
CA ASP A 24 -4.06 -14.38 -7.22
C ASP A 24 -4.12 -13.94 -8.70
N SER A 25 -3.61 -14.79 -9.58
CA SER A 25 -3.51 -14.48 -11.01
C SER A 25 -4.86 -14.48 -11.74
N ALA A 26 -5.87 -15.19 -11.24
CA ALA A 26 -7.17 -15.26 -11.91
C ALA A 26 -7.95 -13.95 -11.68
N PHE A 27 -8.05 -13.51 -10.43
CA PHE A 27 -8.68 -12.23 -10.08
C PHE A 27 -7.90 -11.05 -10.66
N ALA A 28 -6.55 -11.11 -10.67
CA ALA A 28 -5.72 -10.07 -11.29
C ALA A 28 -6.04 -9.92 -12.79
N ARG A 29 -6.21 -11.02 -13.54
CA ARG A 29 -6.64 -10.99 -14.94
C ARG A 29 -8.00 -10.33 -15.14
N MET A 30 -8.94 -10.64 -14.25
CA MET A 30 -10.28 -10.05 -14.32
C MET A 30 -10.23 -8.54 -14.04
N ALA A 31 -9.44 -8.11 -13.05
CA ALA A 31 -9.26 -6.71 -12.73
C ALA A 31 -8.57 -5.92 -13.86
N GLU A 32 -7.54 -6.49 -14.51
CA GLU A 32 -6.89 -5.90 -15.67
C GLU A 32 -7.87 -5.79 -16.85
N ALA A 33 -8.65 -6.84 -17.12
CA ALA A 33 -9.67 -6.82 -18.17
C ALA A 33 -10.78 -5.79 -17.90
N ALA A 34 -11.12 -5.57 -16.62
CA ALA A 34 -12.06 -4.53 -16.18
C ALA A 34 -11.45 -3.12 -16.18
N LYS A 35 -10.17 -2.97 -16.56
CA LYS A 35 -9.44 -1.69 -16.62
C LYS A 35 -9.38 -0.97 -15.27
N ILE A 36 -9.22 -1.72 -14.18
CA ILE A 36 -8.94 -1.13 -12.87
C ILE A 36 -7.57 -0.46 -12.91
N ASP A 37 -7.47 0.77 -12.39
CA ASP A 37 -6.28 1.60 -12.50
C ASP A 37 -5.11 1.09 -11.66
N MET A 38 -5.41 0.60 -10.45
CA MET A 38 -4.41 0.07 -9.50
C MET A 38 -4.85 -1.27 -8.92
N LEU A 39 -3.92 -2.19 -8.75
CA LEU A 39 -4.12 -3.45 -8.04
C LEU A 39 -3.34 -3.41 -6.72
N LEU A 40 -4.01 -3.70 -5.61
CA LEU A 40 -3.39 -3.76 -4.29
C LEU A 40 -3.19 -5.21 -3.87
N VAL A 41 -1.96 -5.59 -3.58
CA VAL A 41 -1.64 -6.82 -2.86
C VAL A 41 -1.53 -6.46 -1.38
N GLY A 42 -2.63 -6.62 -0.65
CA GLY A 42 -2.74 -6.23 0.75
C GLY A 42 -2.22 -7.30 1.71
N ASP A 43 -1.69 -6.88 2.87
CA ASP A 43 -1.36 -7.78 3.98
C ASP A 43 -2.60 -8.48 4.57
N SER A 44 -3.80 -7.98 4.26
CA SER A 44 -5.09 -8.66 4.50
C SER A 44 -5.20 -10.03 3.84
N ALA A 45 -4.28 -10.40 2.93
CA ALA A 45 -4.10 -11.78 2.47
C ALA A 45 -3.89 -12.77 3.62
N ALA A 46 -3.31 -12.33 4.75
CA ALA A 46 -3.21 -13.11 5.96
C ALA A 46 -4.57 -13.69 6.40
N ASN A 47 -5.57 -12.83 6.48
CA ASN A 47 -6.91 -13.22 6.90
C ASN A 47 -7.68 -13.94 5.79
N THR A 48 -7.68 -13.36 4.57
CA THR A 48 -8.57 -13.79 3.48
C THR A 48 -8.07 -15.03 2.76
N MET A 49 -6.75 -15.20 2.60
CA MET A 49 -6.15 -16.28 1.83
C MET A 49 -5.51 -17.36 2.72
N LEU A 50 -4.97 -16.96 3.89
CA LEU A 50 -4.26 -17.88 4.78
C LEU A 50 -5.04 -18.22 6.05
N GLY A 51 -6.21 -17.59 6.29
CA GLY A 51 -7.06 -17.85 7.45
C GLY A 51 -6.42 -17.46 8.78
N MET A 52 -5.46 -16.54 8.77
CA MET A 52 -4.82 -16.03 9.98
C MET A 52 -5.75 -15.06 10.72
N ASP A 53 -5.66 -15.00 12.04
CA ASP A 53 -6.49 -14.10 12.86
C ASP A 53 -6.09 -12.61 12.67
N ARG A 54 -4.85 -12.34 12.27
CA ARG A 54 -4.29 -10.98 12.15
C ARG A 54 -3.44 -10.81 10.90
N THR A 55 -3.49 -9.61 10.29
CA THR A 55 -2.65 -9.26 9.15
C THR A 55 -1.17 -9.21 9.50
N ALA A 56 -0.82 -8.86 10.75
CA ALA A 56 0.55 -8.79 11.23
C ALA A 56 1.33 -10.12 11.20
N GLY A 57 0.65 -11.25 10.96
CA GLY A 57 1.28 -12.57 10.88
C GLY A 57 1.83 -12.95 9.51
N ILE A 58 1.53 -12.17 8.46
CA ILE A 58 1.97 -12.52 7.11
C ILE A 58 3.48 -12.25 6.93
N SER A 59 4.17 -13.19 6.28
CA SER A 59 5.60 -13.06 6.02
C SER A 59 5.89 -12.28 4.74
N MET A 60 7.13 -11.78 4.63
CA MET A 60 7.62 -11.11 3.41
C MET A 60 7.60 -12.06 2.20
N GLU A 61 7.94 -13.35 2.42
CA GLU A 61 7.95 -14.38 1.38
C GLU A 61 6.53 -14.61 0.84
N ALA A 62 5.52 -14.65 1.71
CA ALA A 62 4.13 -14.79 1.30
C ALA A 62 3.68 -13.56 0.49
N MET A 63 4.03 -12.36 0.92
CA MET A 63 3.72 -11.14 0.16
C MET A 63 4.38 -11.12 -1.22
N CYS A 64 5.64 -11.54 -1.33
CA CYS A 64 6.33 -11.71 -2.62
C CYS A 64 5.63 -12.75 -3.51
N LEU A 65 5.17 -13.87 -2.92
CA LEU A 65 4.44 -14.91 -3.66
C LEU A 65 3.14 -14.37 -4.25
N PHE A 66 2.30 -13.70 -3.43
CA PHE A 66 1.06 -13.09 -3.90
C PHE A 66 1.33 -11.99 -4.94
N THR A 67 2.32 -11.12 -4.71
CA THR A 67 2.70 -10.07 -5.67
C THR A 67 3.12 -10.67 -7.02
N SER A 68 3.92 -11.72 -7.01
CA SER A 68 4.33 -12.43 -8.24
C SER A 68 3.16 -13.09 -8.95
N ALA A 69 2.19 -13.65 -8.20
CA ALA A 69 0.98 -14.25 -8.78
C ALA A 69 0.12 -13.18 -9.47
N VAL A 70 -0.08 -12.03 -8.81
CA VAL A 70 -0.82 -10.89 -9.36
C VAL A 70 -0.11 -10.34 -10.60
N LYS A 71 1.22 -10.17 -10.56
CA LYS A 71 2.00 -9.70 -11.72
C LYS A 71 1.88 -10.62 -12.93
N ARG A 72 1.88 -11.94 -12.71
CA ARG A 72 1.65 -12.90 -13.83
C ARG A 72 0.24 -12.82 -14.39
N GLY A 73 -0.75 -12.52 -13.55
CA GLY A 73 -2.14 -12.38 -13.99
C GLY A 73 -2.44 -11.06 -14.70
N ALA A 74 -1.79 -9.99 -14.30
CA ALA A 74 -2.04 -8.62 -14.75
C ALA A 74 -0.71 -7.91 -15.10
N PRO A 75 -0.03 -8.34 -16.18
CA PRO A 75 1.31 -7.82 -16.50
C PRO A 75 1.34 -6.33 -16.85
N ASN A 76 0.21 -5.77 -17.28
CA ASN A 76 0.12 -4.36 -17.70
C ASN A 76 -0.55 -3.46 -16.65
N SER A 77 -0.91 -3.98 -15.47
CA SER A 77 -1.52 -3.20 -14.41
C SER A 77 -0.48 -2.59 -13.48
N TYR A 78 -0.83 -1.45 -12.86
CA TYR A 78 -0.02 -0.84 -11.80
C TYR A 78 -0.29 -1.56 -10.47
N ILE A 79 0.74 -2.20 -9.92
CA ILE A 79 0.64 -3.05 -8.74
C ILE A 79 1.27 -2.35 -7.54
N VAL A 80 0.51 -2.21 -6.46
CA VAL A 80 0.97 -1.75 -5.15
C VAL A 80 1.01 -2.96 -4.23
N SER A 81 2.09 -3.15 -3.48
CA SER A 81 2.19 -4.23 -2.50
C SER A 81 2.44 -3.70 -1.10
N ASP A 82 1.72 -4.24 -0.12
CA ASP A 82 1.91 -3.86 1.27
C ASP A 82 3.27 -4.35 1.81
N MET A 83 3.92 -3.48 2.57
CA MET A 83 5.03 -3.87 3.44
C MET A 83 4.44 -4.56 4.67
N PRO A 84 4.73 -5.84 4.98
CA PRO A 84 4.22 -6.52 6.17
C PRO A 84 4.60 -5.79 7.47
N TYR A 85 3.83 -6.05 8.53
CA TYR A 85 4.13 -5.48 9.85
C TYR A 85 5.57 -5.75 10.29
N GLY A 86 6.27 -4.70 10.70
CA GLY A 86 7.66 -4.78 11.16
C GLY A 86 8.72 -4.86 10.06
N SER A 87 8.32 -4.92 8.77
CA SER A 87 9.27 -5.02 7.65
C SER A 87 9.87 -3.67 7.22
N ASP A 88 9.40 -2.58 7.81
CA ASP A 88 9.75 -1.19 7.47
C ASP A 88 10.23 -0.37 8.68
N THR A 89 10.57 -1.02 9.80
CA THR A 89 10.95 -0.37 11.05
C THR A 89 12.30 0.35 10.98
N GLU A 90 13.26 -0.19 10.21
CA GLU A 90 14.58 0.37 10.02
C GLU A 90 14.84 0.63 8.53
N PRO A 91 15.60 1.70 8.17
CA PRO A 91 15.82 2.11 6.78
C PRO A 91 16.39 1.01 5.88
N GLU A 92 17.42 0.29 6.36
CA GLU A 92 18.07 -0.78 5.61
C GLU A 92 17.12 -1.96 5.38
N LEU A 93 16.35 -2.32 6.40
CA LEU A 93 15.35 -3.38 6.33
C LEU A 93 14.23 -3.00 5.35
N ALA A 94 13.74 -1.75 5.43
CA ALA A 94 12.73 -1.24 4.53
C ALA A 94 13.19 -1.28 3.06
N LEU A 95 14.44 -0.87 2.80
CA LEU A 95 15.03 -0.94 1.45
C LEU A 95 15.12 -2.38 0.93
N GLN A 96 15.62 -3.30 1.74
CA GLN A 96 15.73 -4.71 1.36
C GLN A 96 14.36 -5.32 1.03
N ASN A 97 13.37 -5.07 1.88
CA ASN A 97 12.04 -5.65 1.73
C ASN A 97 11.25 -4.99 0.58
N ALA A 98 11.36 -3.67 0.41
CA ALA A 98 10.79 -2.99 -0.74
C ALA A 98 11.39 -3.53 -2.06
N THR A 99 12.71 -3.74 -2.11
CA THR A 99 13.39 -4.31 -3.29
C THR A 99 12.83 -5.68 -3.63
N LYS A 100 12.63 -6.58 -2.65
CA LYS A 100 12.01 -7.91 -2.88
C LYS A 100 10.61 -7.80 -3.49
N LEU A 101 9.79 -6.85 -3.02
CA LEU A 101 8.45 -6.64 -3.57
C LEU A 101 8.49 -6.09 -5.00
N LEU A 102 9.42 -5.19 -5.31
CA LEU A 102 9.62 -4.68 -6.66
C LEU A 102 10.10 -5.79 -7.61
N GLU A 103 11.04 -6.63 -7.17
CA GLU A 103 11.50 -7.81 -7.91
C GLU A 103 10.37 -8.82 -8.14
N ALA A 104 9.45 -8.95 -7.17
CA ALA A 104 8.24 -9.78 -7.31
C ALA A 104 7.22 -9.17 -8.28
N GLY A 105 7.39 -7.92 -8.72
CA GLY A 105 6.58 -7.27 -9.76
C GLY A 105 5.71 -6.10 -9.28
N ALA A 106 5.85 -5.66 -8.04
CA ALA A 106 5.23 -4.41 -7.58
C ALA A 106 5.85 -3.19 -8.28
N HIS A 107 5.07 -2.12 -8.42
CA HIS A 107 5.51 -0.82 -8.92
C HIS A 107 5.67 0.20 -7.79
N ALA A 108 4.94 -0.01 -6.70
CA ALA A 108 5.03 0.77 -5.48
C ALA A 108 4.86 -0.13 -4.26
N VAL A 109 5.36 0.32 -3.12
CA VAL A 109 5.11 -0.33 -1.82
C VAL A 109 4.16 0.53 -0.99
N LYS A 110 3.25 -0.12 -0.23
CA LYS A 110 2.39 0.59 0.72
C LYS A 110 2.96 0.46 2.14
N ILE A 111 3.01 1.58 2.85
CA ILE A 111 3.53 1.68 4.21
C ILE A 111 2.46 2.28 5.12
N GLU A 112 2.27 1.66 6.29
CA GLU A 112 1.38 2.18 7.32
C GLU A 112 2.12 3.08 8.31
N GLY A 113 1.50 4.21 8.65
CA GLY A 113 2.07 5.18 9.59
C GLY A 113 3.14 6.07 8.96
N LEU A 114 4.05 6.57 9.81
CA LEU A 114 5.10 7.53 9.43
C LEU A 114 6.49 7.10 9.92
N PRO A 115 7.06 5.99 9.45
CA PRO A 115 8.44 5.63 9.75
C PRO A 115 9.39 6.56 8.94
N LEU A 116 9.59 7.79 9.41
CA LEU A 116 10.21 8.89 8.64
C LEU A 116 11.56 8.50 8.05
N LYS A 117 12.44 7.84 8.82
CA LYS A 117 13.78 7.43 8.35
C LYS A 117 13.68 6.41 7.20
N SER A 118 12.78 5.45 7.31
CA SER A 118 12.55 4.45 6.26
C SER A 118 11.94 5.07 5.01
N LEU A 119 10.99 6.01 5.17
CA LEU A 119 10.39 6.76 4.06
C LEU A 119 11.44 7.61 3.33
N GLU A 120 12.35 8.26 4.05
CA GLU A 120 13.46 9.04 3.47
C GLU A 120 14.40 8.14 2.67
N ALA A 121 14.81 6.99 3.22
CA ALA A 121 15.68 6.04 2.54
C ALA A 121 15.06 5.49 1.25
N LEU A 122 13.78 5.10 1.29
CA LEU A 122 13.05 4.64 0.11
C LEU A 122 12.95 5.73 -0.97
N ARG A 123 12.66 6.98 -0.56
CA ARG A 123 12.58 8.11 -1.47
C ARG A 123 13.92 8.42 -2.14
N GLU A 124 15.03 8.36 -1.41
CA GLU A 124 16.38 8.54 -1.96
C GLU A 124 16.70 7.51 -3.04
N LYS A 125 16.22 6.29 -2.88
CA LYS A 125 16.32 5.21 -3.89
C LYS A 125 15.26 5.28 -4.98
N LYS A 126 14.41 6.35 -4.97
CA LYS A 126 13.32 6.57 -5.93
C LYS A 126 12.29 5.43 -5.98
N ILE A 127 12.12 4.73 -4.87
CA ILE A 127 11.07 3.73 -4.71
C ILE A 127 9.74 4.48 -4.52
N GLU A 128 8.72 4.10 -5.31
CA GLU A 128 7.39 4.68 -5.21
C GLU A 128 6.69 4.17 -3.96
N ILE A 129 6.06 5.09 -3.23
CA ILE A 129 5.44 4.82 -1.93
C ILE A 129 3.99 5.25 -1.95
N VAL A 130 3.11 4.39 -1.43
CA VAL A 130 1.73 4.70 -1.08
C VAL A 130 1.62 4.74 0.45
N GLY A 131 1.27 5.89 1.01
CA GLY A 131 1.11 6.06 2.46
C GLY A 131 -0.29 5.67 2.92
N HIS A 132 -0.40 4.95 4.03
CA HIS A 132 -1.64 4.65 4.73
C HIS A 132 -1.63 5.35 6.10
N LEU A 133 -2.55 6.29 6.26
CA LEU A 133 -2.71 7.11 7.46
C LEU A 133 -4.14 6.97 8.00
N GLY A 134 -4.31 7.21 9.29
CA GLY A 134 -5.60 7.11 9.96
C GLY A 134 -5.77 5.81 10.72
N LEU A 135 -6.77 4.99 10.41
CA LEU A 135 -6.92 3.68 11.02
C LEU A 135 -5.85 2.72 10.48
N LEU A 136 -4.99 2.27 11.38
CA LEU A 136 -3.87 1.39 11.05
C LEU A 136 -4.11 0.00 11.66
N PRO A 137 -4.66 -0.98 10.91
CA PRO A 137 -4.99 -2.31 11.43
C PRO A 137 -3.79 -3.04 12.02
N ARG A 138 -2.60 -2.82 11.46
CA ARG A 138 -1.35 -3.43 11.94
C ARG A 138 -0.94 -2.97 13.34
N ALA A 139 -1.20 -1.70 13.68
CA ALA A 139 -0.81 -1.09 14.95
C ALA A 139 -1.82 -1.38 16.07
N ASN A 140 -3.06 -1.75 15.74
CA ASN A 140 -4.13 -1.96 16.71
C ASN A 140 -4.45 -3.44 16.86
N ALA A 141 -4.00 -4.02 17.97
CA ALA A 141 -4.38 -5.38 18.36
C ALA A 141 -5.88 -5.52 18.68
N ASP A 142 -6.57 -4.40 18.92
CA ASP A 142 -8.01 -4.34 19.17
C ASP A 142 -8.69 -3.43 18.11
N CYS A 143 -9.08 -4.03 16.98
CA CYS A 143 -9.81 -3.35 15.89
C CYS A 143 -11.18 -2.78 16.33
N ARG A 144 -11.60 -2.98 17.57
CA ARG A 144 -12.86 -2.46 18.12
C ARG A 144 -12.81 -1.00 18.52
N ARG A 145 -11.63 -0.37 18.60
CA ARG A 145 -11.49 1.07 18.80
C ARG A 145 -11.24 1.77 17.48
N ILE A 146 -12.28 2.39 16.93
CA ILE A 146 -12.14 3.37 15.85
C ILE A 146 -11.58 4.65 16.49
N TYR A 147 -10.30 4.90 16.29
CA TYR A 147 -9.69 6.16 16.70
C TYR A 147 -9.92 7.22 15.62
N SER A 148 -10.22 8.43 16.04
CA SER A 148 -10.19 9.59 15.15
C SER A 148 -8.75 9.76 14.60
N PRO A 149 -8.57 10.14 13.33
CA PRO A 149 -7.24 10.50 12.81
C PRO A 149 -6.50 11.51 13.67
N ARG A 150 -7.21 12.37 14.41
CA ARG A 150 -6.64 13.33 15.37
C ARG A 150 -5.94 12.65 16.55
N ASP A 151 -6.34 11.43 16.91
CA ASP A 151 -5.77 10.71 18.07
C ASP A 151 -4.36 10.15 17.77
N PHE A 152 -3.97 10.09 16.50
CA PHE A 152 -2.69 9.53 16.05
C PHE A 152 -1.64 10.57 15.69
N PHE A 153 -2.04 11.81 15.43
CA PHE A 153 -1.11 12.83 14.95
C PHE A 153 -1.08 14.01 15.91
N PRO A 154 0.13 14.48 16.27
CA PRO A 154 0.28 15.81 16.85
C PRO A 154 -0.46 16.83 15.96
N GLU A 155 -1.15 17.77 16.57
CA GLU A 155 -2.00 18.76 15.88
C GLU A 155 -1.30 19.46 14.70
N ARG A 156 0.00 19.69 14.82
CA ARG A 156 0.84 20.23 13.75
C ARG A 156 0.89 19.34 12.52
N ILE A 157 1.01 18.01 12.69
CA ILE A 157 1.04 17.06 11.57
C ILE A 157 -0.35 16.92 10.97
N TRP A 158 -1.39 16.86 11.80
CA TRP A 158 -2.77 16.83 11.33
C TRP A 158 -3.11 18.05 10.46
N ASN A 159 -2.75 19.26 10.91
CA ASN A 159 -2.96 20.49 10.16
C ASN A 159 -2.15 20.53 8.85
N MET A 160 -0.92 20.00 8.83
CA MET A 160 -0.11 19.86 7.64
C MET A 160 -0.74 18.88 6.62
N LEU A 161 -1.28 17.76 7.09
CA LEU A 161 -1.98 16.78 6.24
C LEU A 161 -3.25 17.38 5.66
N GLN A 162 -4.04 18.11 6.46
CA GLN A 162 -5.25 18.80 5.97
C GLN A 162 -4.92 19.87 4.93
N ASN A 163 -3.88 20.66 5.16
CA ASN A 163 -3.48 21.75 4.25
C ASN A 163 -2.88 21.20 2.93
N ASN A 164 -2.17 20.07 2.97
CA ASN A 164 -1.62 19.42 1.78
C ASN A 164 -2.62 18.49 1.07
N CYS A 165 -3.68 18.11 1.76
CA CYS A 165 -4.76 17.26 1.24
C CYS A 165 -6.05 18.04 0.97
N ALA A 166 -6.00 19.37 0.86
CA ALA A 166 -7.14 20.22 0.53
C ALA A 166 -7.70 19.87 -0.87
N GLY A 167 -8.45 18.79 -0.96
CA GLY A 167 -9.03 18.19 -2.16
C GLY A 167 -9.37 16.71 -1.99
N LEU A 168 -8.91 16.05 -0.95
CA LEU A 168 -9.35 14.70 -0.59
C LEU A 168 -10.64 14.80 0.21
N LYS A 169 -11.80 14.73 -0.47
CA LYS A 169 -13.03 14.33 0.21
C LYS A 169 -12.87 12.85 0.53
N ALA A 170 -12.89 12.51 1.81
CA ALA A 170 -13.05 11.13 2.25
C ALA A 170 -14.33 10.57 1.58
N VAL A 171 -14.20 9.47 0.88
CA VAL A 171 -15.33 8.62 0.47
C VAL A 171 -15.61 7.69 1.62
#